data_ece0f207af8054a7a3afa21927dc5a8c
#
_entry.id   ece0f207af8054a7a3afa21927dc5a8c
#
_cell.length_a   1.000
_cell.length_b   1.000
_cell.length_c   1.000
_cell.angle_alpha   90.00
_cell.angle_beta   90.00
_cell.angle_gamma   90.00
#
_symmetry.space_group_name_H-M   'P 1'
#
loop_
_entity.id
_entity.type
_entity.pdbx_description
1 polymer ?
#
loop_
_entity_poly.entity_id
_entity_poly.type
_entity_poly.pdbx_seq_one_letter_code
_entity_poly.pdbx_strand_id
1 'polypeptide(L)'
;MRQLDATTTVVTLIATEADVAGWNSQGLPRDLVSSENGAIVTASTRWPLMIDPQLQGVAWVKARESGRLQVQRLGQTELLPGLRSAMAGGTTILIENIGEQIDAVLLPLLQRAILTKRDHQYIALGDDEVEYSPGFRLVLHTKLSNPPNQRIIISLVTTSLYPNGI
;
A
#
# COMPACT_ATOMS: atom_id res chain seq x y z
N MET A 1 23.91 6.61 22.02
CA MET A 1 22.89 5.54 21.92
C MET A 1 21.69 5.98 22.74
N ARG A 2 20.60 6.46 22.09
CA ARG A 2 19.39 6.89 22.80
C ARG A 2 18.64 5.62 23.19
N GLN A 3 18.48 5.35 24.47
CA GLN A 3 17.60 4.31 24.97
C GLN A 3 16.17 4.63 24.54
N LEU A 4 15.52 3.70 23.82
CA LEU A 4 14.10 3.80 23.52
C LEU A 4 13.34 3.48 24.80
N ASP A 5 12.59 4.43 25.32
CA ASP A 5 11.71 4.23 26.46
C ASP A 5 10.64 3.20 26.11
N ALA A 6 10.17 2.45 27.13
CA ALA A 6 9.14 1.41 26.96
C ALA A 6 7.80 1.91 26.42
N THR A 7 7.63 3.23 26.29
CA THR A 7 6.47 3.90 25.70
C THR A 7 6.65 4.27 24.22
N THR A 8 7.84 3.99 23.65
CA THR A 8 8.12 4.32 22.24
C THR A 8 7.46 3.29 21.34
N THR A 9 6.35 3.64 20.73
CA THR A 9 5.65 2.83 19.72
C THR A 9 6.11 3.20 18.31
N VAL A 10 5.85 2.34 17.32
CA VAL A 10 6.12 2.63 15.90
C VAL A 10 5.47 3.95 15.48
N VAL A 11 4.26 4.21 15.98
CA VAL A 11 3.53 5.46 15.68
C VAL A 11 4.32 6.69 16.11
N THR A 12 4.84 6.71 17.34
CA THR A 12 5.56 7.88 17.87
C THR A 12 6.89 8.16 17.17
N LEU A 13 7.41 7.17 16.44
CA LEU A 13 8.66 7.33 15.66
C LEU A 13 8.43 7.90 14.27
N ILE A 14 7.29 7.62 13.65
CA ILE A 14 7.06 7.89 12.22
C ILE A 14 5.80 8.71 11.91
N ALA A 15 5.00 9.03 12.92
CA ALA A 15 3.79 9.85 12.78
C ALA A 15 3.68 10.87 13.91
N THR A 16 3.05 11.99 13.61
CA THR A 16 2.69 13.01 14.59
C THR A 16 1.30 12.77 15.17
N GLU A 17 1.00 13.39 16.33
CA GLU A 17 -0.38 13.36 16.88
C GLU A 17 -1.40 13.94 15.90
N ALA A 18 -1.01 14.94 15.12
CA ALA A 18 -1.86 15.54 14.09
C ALA A 18 -2.16 14.55 12.96
N ASP A 19 -1.17 13.73 12.56
CA ASP A 19 -1.39 12.67 11.56
C ASP A 19 -2.41 11.66 12.06
N VAL A 20 -2.24 11.18 13.30
CA VAL A 20 -3.17 10.20 13.91
C VAL A 20 -4.58 10.79 14.04
N ALA A 21 -4.71 12.04 14.48
CA ALA A 21 -5.99 12.73 14.55
C ALA A 21 -6.64 12.85 13.16
N GLY A 22 -5.86 13.16 12.14
CA GLY A 22 -6.30 13.19 10.75
C GLY A 22 -6.80 11.83 10.27
N TRP A 23 -6.09 10.74 10.56
CA TRP A 23 -6.51 9.39 10.20
C TRP A 23 -7.81 8.99 10.88
N ASN A 24 -7.96 9.32 12.17
CA ASN A 24 -9.19 9.07 12.92
C ASN A 24 -10.40 9.83 12.35
N SER A 25 -10.18 11.06 11.88
CA SER A 25 -11.25 11.84 11.23
C SER A 25 -11.65 11.26 9.87
N GLN A 26 -10.74 10.53 9.21
CA GLN A 26 -10.98 9.80 7.97
C GLN A 26 -11.58 8.40 8.18
N GLY A 27 -11.85 8.01 9.42
CA GLY A 27 -12.52 6.75 9.75
C GLY A 27 -11.59 5.62 10.22
N LEU A 28 -10.29 5.87 10.44
CA LEU A 28 -9.41 4.89 11.07
C LEU A 28 -9.78 4.73 12.55
N PRO A 29 -9.93 3.50 13.08
CA PRO A 29 -10.23 3.28 14.49
C PRO A 29 -9.20 3.93 15.43
N ARG A 30 -9.66 4.34 16.63
CA ARG A 30 -8.83 5.06 17.61
C ARG A 30 -8.09 4.13 18.58
N ASP A 31 -7.60 3.02 18.09
CA ASP A 31 -6.79 2.10 18.87
C ASP A 31 -5.32 2.13 18.41
N LEU A 32 -4.43 1.60 19.24
CA LEU A 32 -3.00 1.62 18.97
C LEU A 32 -2.64 0.83 17.70
N VAL A 33 -3.23 -0.34 17.50
CA VAL A 33 -2.93 -1.22 16.37
C VAL A 33 -3.33 -0.55 15.05
N SER A 34 -4.52 0.04 15.02
CA SER A 34 -4.99 0.80 13.84
C SER A 34 -4.07 1.99 13.54
N SER A 35 -3.65 2.71 14.58
CA SER A 35 -2.70 3.82 14.43
C SER A 35 -1.33 3.36 13.92
N GLU A 36 -0.80 2.25 14.42
CA GLU A 36 0.45 1.65 13.93
C GLU A 36 0.34 1.20 12.47
N ASN A 37 -0.78 0.56 12.10
CA ASN A 37 -1.06 0.19 10.72
C ASN A 37 -1.18 1.42 9.81
N GLY A 38 -1.84 2.47 10.27
CA GLY A 38 -1.94 3.75 9.57
C GLY A 38 -0.56 4.35 9.32
N ALA A 39 0.32 4.34 10.32
CA ALA A 39 1.69 4.80 10.20
C ALA A 39 2.48 3.97 9.17
N ILE A 40 2.37 2.64 9.20
CA ILE A 40 3.01 1.74 8.21
C ILE A 40 2.50 2.05 6.80
N VAL A 41 1.18 2.12 6.61
CA VAL A 41 0.59 2.38 5.29
C VAL A 41 1.03 3.73 4.73
N THR A 42 1.20 4.75 5.58
CA THR A 42 1.51 6.10 5.11
C THR A 42 2.99 6.38 4.93
N ALA A 43 3.85 5.82 5.78
CA ALA A 43 5.28 6.13 5.83
C ALA A 43 6.18 5.06 5.22
N SER A 44 5.67 3.87 4.92
CA SER A 44 6.48 2.80 4.33
C SER A 44 7.03 3.20 2.96
N THR A 45 8.31 2.89 2.75
CA THR A 45 8.96 3.00 1.44
C THR A 45 8.61 1.84 0.51
N ARG A 46 8.09 0.73 1.05
CA ARG A 46 7.57 -0.40 0.29
C ARG A 46 6.07 -0.25 0.08
N TRP A 47 5.52 -1.02 -0.86
CA TRP A 47 4.09 -1.06 -1.07
C TRP A 47 3.39 -1.75 0.11
N PRO A 48 2.40 -1.12 0.77
CA PRO A 48 1.68 -1.79 1.85
C PRO A 48 0.74 -2.86 1.30
N LEU A 49 0.76 -4.03 1.93
CA LEU A 49 -0.26 -5.06 1.80
C LEU A 49 -1.16 -5.05 3.04
N MET A 50 -2.40 -4.67 2.87
CA MET A 50 -3.40 -4.70 3.93
C MET A 50 -4.10 -6.07 3.97
N ILE A 51 -3.95 -6.77 5.08
CA ILE A 51 -4.76 -7.95 5.42
C ILE A 51 -5.94 -7.45 6.22
N ASP A 52 -7.09 -7.30 5.56
CA ASP A 52 -8.24 -6.55 6.09
C ASP A 52 -9.55 -7.28 5.82
N PRO A 53 -9.85 -8.38 6.54
CA PRO A 53 -11.07 -9.16 6.36
C PRO A 53 -12.34 -8.34 6.59
N GLN A 54 -12.28 -7.32 7.45
CA GLN A 54 -13.43 -6.48 7.83
C GLN A 54 -13.61 -5.24 6.96
N LEU A 55 -12.68 -4.96 6.03
CA LEU A 55 -12.72 -3.82 5.12
C LEU A 55 -12.62 -2.44 5.80
N GLN A 56 -12.13 -2.36 7.03
CA GLN A 56 -11.95 -1.10 7.75
C GLN A 56 -10.78 -0.29 7.20
N GLY A 57 -9.64 -0.94 6.97
CA GLY A 57 -8.46 -0.31 6.40
C GLY A 57 -8.68 0.15 4.96
N VAL A 58 -9.35 -0.67 4.15
CA VAL A 58 -9.71 -0.30 2.78
C VAL A 58 -10.65 0.90 2.73
N ALA A 59 -11.64 0.96 3.63
CA ALA A 59 -12.54 2.10 3.71
C ALA A 59 -11.79 3.39 4.08
N TRP A 60 -10.86 3.30 5.03
CA TRP A 60 -10.01 4.41 5.41
C TRP A 60 -9.09 4.89 4.27
N VAL A 61 -8.43 3.97 3.57
CA VAL A 61 -7.57 4.35 2.41
C VAL A 61 -8.39 5.07 1.35
N LYS A 62 -9.62 4.59 1.07
CA LYS A 62 -10.54 5.25 0.11
C LYS A 62 -10.92 6.66 0.56
N ALA A 63 -11.20 6.86 1.85
CA ALA A 63 -11.52 8.18 2.39
C ALA A 63 -10.30 9.12 2.33
N ARG A 64 -9.13 8.62 2.71
CA ARG A 64 -7.87 9.37 2.73
C ARG A 64 -7.43 9.84 1.36
N GLU A 65 -7.46 8.96 0.38
CA GLU A 65 -6.98 9.20 -0.99
C GLU A 65 -8.10 9.67 -1.95
N SER A 66 -9.26 10.06 -1.40
CA SER A 66 -10.39 10.52 -2.21
C SER A 66 -9.96 11.64 -3.16
N GLY A 67 -10.36 11.53 -4.43
CA GLY A 67 -10.02 12.50 -5.50
C GLY A 67 -8.76 12.14 -6.31
N ARG A 68 -7.87 11.26 -5.83
CA ARG A 68 -6.69 10.78 -6.58
C ARG A 68 -6.49 9.27 -6.51
N LEU A 69 -7.48 8.53 -6.04
CA LEU A 69 -7.46 7.09 -5.93
C LEU A 69 -8.09 6.44 -7.15
N GLN A 70 -7.36 5.50 -7.75
CA GLN A 70 -7.91 4.52 -8.67
C GLN A 70 -8.06 3.18 -7.96
N VAL A 71 -9.19 2.49 -8.15
CA VAL A 71 -9.44 1.18 -7.54
C VAL A 71 -9.55 0.14 -8.64
N GLN A 72 -8.76 -0.91 -8.55
CA GLN A 72 -8.69 -1.99 -9.52
C GLN A 72 -8.71 -3.37 -8.82
N ARG A 73 -8.93 -4.43 -9.59
CA ARG A 73 -8.85 -5.81 -9.12
C ARG A 73 -8.02 -6.65 -10.08
N LEU A 74 -7.38 -7.68 -9.54
CA LEU A 74 -6.67 -8.64 -10.38
C LEU A 74 -7.62 -9.30 -11.38
N GLY A 75 -7.13 -9.57 -12.59
CA GLY A 75 -7.90 -10.20 -13.66
C GLY A 75 -8.84 -9.27 -14.43
N GLN A 76 -8.94 -7.99 -14.07
CA GLN A 76 -9.68 -7.01 -14.87
C GLN A 76 -8.84 -6.53 -16.06
N THR A 77 -9.46 -6.36 -17.22
CA THR A 77 -8.81 -5.83 -18.44
C THR A 77 -8.23 -4.43 -18.22
N GLU A 78 -8.87 -3.65 -17.36
CA GLU A 78 -8.47 -2.27 -17.04
C GLU A 78 -7.30 -2.16 -16.05
N LEU A 79 -6.82 -3.28 -15.48
CA LEU A 79 -5.75 -3.26 -14.49
C LEU A 79 -4.45 -2.68 -15.05
N LEU A 80 -3.95 -3.20 -16.16
CA LEU A 80 -2.69 -2.74 -16.75
C LEU A 80 -2.78 -1.31 -17.29
N PRO A 81 -3.83 -0.92 -18.04
CA PRO A 81 -4.05 0.47 -18.40
C PRO A 81 -4.14 1.42 -17.22
N GLY A 82 -4.88 1.02 -16.16
CA GLY A 82 -4.99 1.80 -14.93
C GLY A 82 -3.66 1.99 -14.21
N LEU A 83 -2.84 0.92 -14.10
CA LEU A 83 -1.50 1.00 -13.54
C LEU A 83 -0.59 1.93 -14.33
N ARG A 84 -0.58 1.83 -15.65
CA ARG A 84 0.20 2.74 -16.52
C ARG A 84 -0.19 4.20 -16.30
N SER A 85 -1.48 4.48 -16.29
CA SER A 85 -1.99 5.83 -16.06
C SER A 85 -1.62 6.36 -14.67
N ALA A 86 -1.77 5.53 -13.63
CA ALA A 86 -1.44 5.92 -12.26
C ALA A 86 0.07 6.13 -12.06
N MET A 87 0.91 5.27 -12.65
CA MET A 87 2.37 5.38 -12.55
C MET A 87 2.88 6.65 -13.23
N ALA A 88 2.45 6.94 -14.44
CA ALA A 88 2.83 8.14 -15.16
C ALA A 88 2.27 9.42 -14.50
N GLY A 89 1.01 9.37 -14.05
CA GLY A 89 0.34 10.49 -13.40
C GLY A 89 0.71 10.75 -11.94
N GLY A 90 1.47 9.84 -11.31
CA GLY A 90 1.84 9.98 -9.89
C GLY A 90 0.64 9.90 -8.93
N THR A 91 -0.38 9.14 -9.28
CA THR A 91 -1.58 8.96 -8.45
C THR A 91 -1.54 7.67 -7.64
N THR A 92 -2.46 7.51 -6.70
CA THR A 92 -2.57 6.30 -5.89
C THR A 92 -3.47 5.28 -6.58
N ILE A 93 -3.04 4.03 -6.64
CA ILE A 93 -3.86 2.90 -7.07
C ILE A 93 -3.98 1.88 -5.94
N LEU A 94 -5.21 1.43 -5.71
CA LEU A 94 -5.55 0.36 -4.78
C LEU A 94 -5.93 -0.88 -5.58
N ILE A 95 -5.19 -1.98 -5.40
CA ILE A 95 -5.58 -3.28 -5.94
C ILE A 95 -6.31 -4.04 -4.84
N GLU A 96 -7.62 -4.19 -5.02
CA GLU A 96 -8.49 -4.84 -4.04
C GLU A 96 -8.57 -6.35 -4.24
N ASN A 97 -8.77 -7.01 -3.11
CA ASN A 97 -9.15 -8.43 -3.04
C ASN A 97 -8.15 -9.34 -3.78
N ILE A 98 -6.87 -9.12 -3.51
CA ILE A 98 -5.80 -9.99 -4.00
C ILE A 98 -6.02 -11.38 -3.41
N GLY A 99 -6.08 -12.39 -4.27
CA GLY A 99 -6.20 -13.79 -3.90
C GLY A 99 -4.84 -14.43 -3.59
N GLU A 100 -4.78 -15.74 -3.82
CA GLU A 100 -3.60 -16.55 -3.53
C GLU A 100 -2.45 -16.34 -4.51
N GLN A 101 -2.74 -15.83 -5.70
CA GLN A 101 -1.75 -15.67 -6.77
C GLN A 101 -1.68 -14.21 -7.21
N ILE A 102 -0.47 -13.77 -7.47
CA ILE A 102 -0.19 -12.47 -8.10
C ILE A 102 0.37 -12.76 -9.50
N ASP A 103 -0.14 -12.04 -10.48
CA ASP A 103 0.34 -12.13 -11.85
C ASP A 103 1.83 -11.72 -11.92
N ALA A 104 2.64 -12.55 -12.60
CA ALA A 104 4.07 -12.29 -12.78
C ALA A 104 4.36 -10.94 -13.46
N VAL A 105 3.42 -10.43 -14.25
CA VAL A 105 3.52 -9.11 -14.89
C VAL A 105 3.67 -7.97 -13.90
N LEU A 106 3.19 -8.14 -12.66
CA LEU A 106 3.28 -7.15 -11.60
C LEU A 106 4.58 -7.22 -10.79
N LEU A 107 5.38 -8.28 -10.94
CA LEU A 107 6.59 -8.47 -10.13
C LEU A 107 7.57 -7.31 -10.20
N PRO A 108 7.92 -6.73 -11.37
CA PRO A 108 8.81 -5.59 -11.42
C PRO A 108 8.29 -4.37 -10.67
N LEU A 109 6.97 -4.14 -10.70
CA LEU A 109 6.32 -3.08 -9.93
C LEU A 109 6.39 -3.35 -8.42
N LEU A 110 6.10 -4.57 -7.99
CA LEU A 110 6.14 -4.96 -6.58
C LEU A 110 7.56 -4.88 -6.01
N GLN A 111 8.55 -5.26 -6.81
CA GLN A 111 9.98 -5.16 -6.46
C GLN A 111 10.52 -3.73 -6.54
N ARG A 112 9.74 -2.78 -7.08
CA ARG A 112 10.20 -1.44 -7.41
C ARG A 112 11.48 -1.46 -8.26
N ALA A 113 11.49 -2.33 -9.28
CA ALA A 113 12.61 -2.49 -10.21
C ALA A 113 12.68 -1.26 -11.14
N ILE A 114 13.12 -0.13 -10.57
CA ILE A 114 13.18 1.16 -11.27
C ILE A 114 14.41 1.18 -12.18
N LEU A 115 14.16 1.48 -13.45
CA LEU A 115 15.17 1.72 -14.47
C LEU A 115 15.28 3.22 -14.71
N THR A 116 16.48 3.79 -14.62
CA THR A 116 16.70 5.21 -14.89
C THR A 116 17.31 5.37 -16.28
N LYS A 117 16.65 6.16 -17.15
CA LYS A 117 17.11 6.50 -18.49
C LYS A 117 16.99 8.01 -18.71
N ARG A 118 18.08 8.70 -18.97
CA ARG A 118 18.09 10.15 -19.27
C ARG A 118 17.28 10.99 -18.30
N ASP A 119 17.51 10.80 -16.99
CA ASP A 119 16.83 11.50 -15.88
C ASP A 119 15.35 11.14 -15.66
N HIS A 120 14.81 10.21 -16.43
CA HIS A 120 13.47 9.65 -16.21
C HIS A 120 13.53 8.25 -15.62
N GLN A 121 12.54 7.93 -14.80
CA GLN A 121 12.42 6.62 -14.16
C GLN A 121 11.33 5.81 -14.84
N TYR A 122 11.57 4.52 -15.00
CA TYR A 122 10.64 3.58 -15.65
C TYR A 122 10.57 2.29 -14.85
N ILE A 123 9.44 1.60 -14.94
CA ILE A 123 9.26 0.22 -14.47
C ILE A 123 8.70 -0.60 -15.63
N ALA A 124 9.21 -1.82 -15.82
CA ALA A 124 8.66 -2.76 -16.77
C ALA A 124 7.30 -3.26 -16.28
N LEU A 125 6.29 -3.23 -17.15
CA LEU A 125 4.95 -3.74 -16.89
C LEU A 125 4.49 -4.55 -18.12
N GLY A 126 4.70 -5.86 -18.08
CA GLY A 126 4.61 -6.72 -19.24
C GLY A 126 5.75 -6.42 -20.23
N ASP A 127 5.38 -6.20 -21.49
CA ASP A 127 6.33 -5.88 -22.56
C ASP A 127 6.65 -4.38 -22.67
N ASP A 128 5.99 -3.54 -21.85
CA ASP A 128 6.14 -2.09 -21.91
C ASP A 128 7.01 -1.55 -20.76
N GLU A 129 7.77 -0.51 -21.03
CA GLU A 129 8.42 0.32 -20.02
C GLU A 129 7.51 1.52 -19.73
N VAL A 130 7.00 1.59 -18.52
CA VAL A 130 6.09 2.64 -18.08
C VAL A 130 6.83 3.68 -17.28
N GLU A 131 6.65 4.95 -17.59
CA GLU A 131 7.22 6.04 -16.80
C GLU A 131 6.75 5.98 -15.35
N TYR A 132 7.69 6.13 -14.42
CA TYR A 132 7.44 6.05 -13.00
C TYR A 132 7.57 7.43 -12.35
N SER A 133 6.45 8.01 -11.97
CA SER A 133 6.42 9.26 -11.23
C SER A 133 6.70 9.03 -9.73
N PRO A 134 7.54 9.85 -9.07
CA PRO A 134 7.79 9.74 -7.63
C PRO A 134 6.54 9.88 -6.75
N GLY A 135 5.48 10.50 -7.27
CA GLY A 135 4.20 10.63 -6.57
C GLY A 135 3.34 9.37 -6.60
N PHE A 136 3.69 8.38 -7.43
CA PHE A 136 2.93 7.14 -7.53
C PHE A 136 2.94 6.33 -6.23
N ARG A 137 1.78 5.81 -5.87
CA ARG A 137 1.61 4.90 -4.73
C ARG A 137 0.75 3.71 -5.11
N LEU A 138 1.20 2.53 -4.69
CA LEU A 138 0.45 1.30 -4.81
C LEU A 138 0.06 0.81 -3.42
N VAL A 139 -1.21 0.51 -3.23
CA VAL A 139 -1.74 -0.16 -2.04
C VAL A 139 -2.36 -1.47 -2.47
N LEU A 140 -1.99 -2.54 -1.79
CA LEU A 140 -2.49 -3.89 -2.01
C LEU A 140 -3.45 -4.26 -0.88
N HIS A 141 -4.54 -4.96 -1.20
CA HIS A 141 -5.51 -5.38 -0.21
C HIS A 141 -5.96 -6.83 -0.44
N THR A 142 -6.07 -7.58 0.65
CA THR A 142 -6.63 -8.93 0.65
C THR A 142 -7.60 -9.12 1.82
N LYS A 143 -8.65 -9.93 1.59
CA LYS A 143 -9.56 -10.40 2.65
C LYS A 143 -9.07 -11.69 3.32
N LEU A 144 -8.08 -12.34 2.75
CA LEU A 144 -7.55 -13.58 3.28
C LEU A 144 -6.79 -13.30 4.57
N SER A 145 -7.20 -13.91 5.67
CA SER A 145 -6.55 -13.75 6.98
C SER A 145 -5.14 -14.35 7.01
N ASN A 146 -4.86 -15.30 6.13
CA ASN A 146 -3.56 -15.95 6.00
C ASN A 146 -3.29 -16.26 4.52
N PRO A 147 -2.85 -15.30 3.71
CA PRO A 147 -2.61 -15.53 2.29
C PRO A 147 -1.48 -16.57 2.11
N PRO A 148 -1.70 -17.65 1.34
CA PRO A 148 -0.80 -18.81 1.26
C PRO A 148 0.59 -18.51 0.68
N ASN A 149 0.73 -17.46 -0.13
CA ASN A 149 2.01 -17.04 -0.71
C ASN A 149 2.68 -15.89 0.06
N GLN A 150 2.49 -15.85 1.39
CA GLN A 150 3.04 -14.78 2.25
C GLN A 150 4.54 -14.52 2.01
N ARG A 151 5.35 -15.56 1.78
CA ARG A 151 6.81 -15.39 1.64
C ARG A 151 7.19 -14.48 0.48
N ILE A 152 6.54 -14.62 -0.66
CA ILE A 152 6.83 -13.78 -1.84
C ILE A 152 6.25 -12.37 -1.63
N ILE A 153 5.00 -12.28 -1.20
CA ILE A 153 4.34 -10.98 -1.00
C ILE A 153 5.02 -10.20 0.12
N ILE A 154 5.26 -10.83 1.28
CA ILE A 154 5.89 -10.16 2.44
C ILE A 154 7.32 -9.73 2.15
N SER A 155 8.08 -10.48 1.34
CA SER A 155 9.44 -10.06 0.96
C SER A 155 9.47 -8.83 0.04
N LEU A 156 8.40 -8.59 -0.72
CA LEU A 156 8.31 -7.53 -1.71
C LEU A 156 7.56 -6.29 -1.19
N VAL A 157 6.65 -6.48 -0.24
CA VAL A 157 5.77 -5.42 0.29
C VAL A 157 5.83 -5.36 1.82
N THR A 158 5.41 -4.24 2.39
CA THR A 158 5.21 -4.12 3.83
C THR A 158 3.80 -4.60 4.18
N THR A 159 3.69 -5.53 5.13
CA THR A 159 2.40 -6.05 5.57
C THR A 159 1.83 -5.21 6.71
N SER A 160 0.60 -4.78 6.56
CA SER A 160 -0.21 -4.13 7.58
C SER A 160 -1.37 -5.04 7.93
N LEU A 161 -1.56 -5.30 9.23
CA LEU A 161 -2.60 -6.19 9.74
C LEU A 161 -3.68 -5.34 10.42
N TYR A 162 -4.92 -5.53 10.01
CA TYR A 162 -6.09 -5.02 10.70
C TYR A 162 -6.74 -6.21 11.42
N PRO A 163 -6.43 -6.42 12.72
CA PRO A 163 -6.99 -7.53 13.47
C PRO A 163 -8.50 -7.40 13.57
N ASN A 164 -9.17 -8.53 13.56
CA ASN A 164 -10.59 -8.61 13.82
C ASN A 164 -10.84 -7.97 15.17
N GLY A 165 -11.55 -6.86 15.20
CA GLY A 165 -12.12 -6.37 16.43
C GLY A 165 -13.04 -7.45 16.99
N ILE A 166 -12.77 -7.87 18.20
CA ILE A 166 -13.68 -8.71 19.00
C ILE A 166 -14.87 -7.87 19.39
#